data_d4391b85106aa031c35ae4e3cfd6d513
#
_entry.id   d4391b85106aa031c35ae4e3cfd6d513
#
_cell.length_a   1.000
_cell.length_b   1.000
_cell.length_c   1.000
_cell.angle_alpha   90.00
_cell.angle_beta   90.00
_cell.angle_gamma   90.00
#
_symmetry.space_group_name_H-M   'P 1'
#
loop_
_entity.id
_entity.type
_entity.pdbx_description
1 polymer ?
#
loop_
_entity_poly.entity_id
_entity_poly.type
_entity_poly.pdbx_seq_one_letter_code
_entity_poly.pdbx_strand_id
1 'polypeptide(L)'
;MIDQRPLNIDVASEPKERGFSSEETGAYLDASRTVLDGLKGRLDFVFQPIVNVATGVCFGFEAFLRNHENLGFHTQQALFDNCHEKGILDAAQLQLWELAIARFTATEKARGKRLFLNMDSRSLDEHGLVPRHIKGLLAHYDLPESAVAFDINRMPPAGETAGGRAADNKDWLRPFRRNGCKLSLDQYGAAMGAQLLHVTEPDFIKIDPFFVRDVWNDSRKKLLLSQMVSLAHLLGIVVVASGVETEKEFMVCKEIGCDLVQGHMVARPDAELELFPHAYPHIEQLARNDRRHKGGDQKIILDQMERIEPLSVEANVTAVFERLRSDTNQTFVPIVDLMGQPLGIIREANIKNYAYSPFGKDLISNKGLGRKLRDFIVRCPIAEVHTSVENIMAIYSGEEEAEGILLVEQMRYVGFLSARSIIRVINEKNLAQARDQNPLTKLPGNALINAFVNDSLTLAEESFVYAYVDFDNFKPFNDKYGFRLGDRAILLFAELMRKRIEPQHFLGHIGGDDFFIGFVGVGLAEAERQVAELLAVFRGDAESFYDADARAAGFITAQDREGNLKQFPLLGASAAVVEAPLGRPAATVDDISARIALLKKPAKNSPTKLASAVLEQY
;
A
#
# COMPACT_ATOMS: atom_id res chain seq x y z
N MET A 1 13.35 -7.95 49.97
CA MET A 1 14.11 -8.93 49.19
C MET A 1 13.12 -9.97 48.75
N ILE A 2 12.58 -9.81 47.52
CA ILE A 2 11.64 -10.75 46.91
C ILE A 2 12.51 -11.86 46.30
N ASP A 3 12.24 -13.11 46.66
CA ASP A 3 12.97 -14.30 46.23
C ASP A 3 12.99 -14.38 44.67
N GLN A 4 14.15 -14.22 44.06
CA GLN A 4 14.40 -14.17 42.62
C GLN A 4 14.52 -15.56 41.97
N ARG A 5 14.01 -16.61 42.56
CA ARG A 5 14.02 -17.93 41.93
C ARG A 5 12.88 -18.05 40.93
N PRO A 6 13.12 -18.53 39.69
CA PRO A 6 12.05 -18.85 38.77
C PRO A 6 11.11 -19.87 39.41
N LEU A 7 9.81 -19.67 39.26
CA LEU A 7 8.79 -20.59 39.74
C LEU A 7 9.09 -21.98 39.16
N ASN A 8 9.50 -22.88 40.03
CA ASN A 8 9.70 -24.28 39.68
C ASN A 8 8.32 -24.92 39.59
N ILE A 9 7.79 -25.03 38.39
CA ILE A 9 6.48 -25.63 38.13
C ILE A 9 6.72 -27.13 38.08
N ASP A 10 6.49 -27.83 39.22
CA ASP A 10 6.56 -29.27 39.30
C ASP A 10 5.34 -29.87 38.57
N VAL A 11 5.54 -30.41 37.38
CA VAL A 11 4.54 -31.20 36.65
C VAL A 11 5.00 -32.66 36.69
N ALA A 12 4.19 -33.50 37.31
CA ALA A 12 4.45 -34.93 37.39
C ALA A 12 4.45 -35.58 36.01
N SER A 13 5.58 -36.24 35.70
CA SER A 13 5.85 -37.29 34.70
C SER A 13 5.29 -37.18 33.28
N GLU A 14 6.23 -37.34 32.33
CA GLU A 14 6.11 -37.41 30.88
C GLU A 14 4.84 -38.12 30.34
N PRO A 15 4.08 -37.51 29.41
CA PRO A 15 3.09 -38.22 28.61
C PRO A 15 3.77 -39.00 27.49
N LYS A 16 3.63 -40.30 27.49
CA LYS A 16 4.01 -41.16 26.35
C LYS A 16 3.06 -40.97 25.18
N GLU A 17 3.60 -41.09 23.98
CA GLU A 17 2.94 -41.11 22.67
C GLU A 17 1.68 -42.02 22.65
N ARG A 18 0.51 -41.45 22.94
CA ARG A 18 -0.81 -42.04 22.65
C ARG A 18 -1.83 -40.91 22.48
N GLY A 19 -2.67 -41.01 21.42
CA GLY A 19 -3.80 -40.11 21.25
C GLY A 19 -4.72 -40.11 22.47
N PHE A 20 -4.91 -38.94 23.08
CA PHE A 20 -5.74 -38.79 24.28
C PHE A 20 -7.23 -39.01 23.96
N SER A 21 -7.91 -39.70 24.85
CA SER A 21 -9.37 -39.73 24.89
C SER A 21 -9.93 -38.37 25.32
N SER A 22 -11.22 -38.10 25.10
CA SER A 22 -11.84 -36.84 25.53
C SER A 22 -11.74 -36.57 27.02
N GLU A 23 -11.65 -37.61 27.85
CA GLU A 23 -11.47 -37.53 29.31
C GLU A 23 -10.02 -37.20 29.68
N GLU A 24 -9.04 -37.80 29.00
CA GLU A 24 -7.61 -37.51 29.22
C GLU A 24 -7.25 -36.09 28.79
N THR A 25 -7.89 -35.60 27.72
CA THR A 25 -7.78 -34.18 27.26
C THR A 25 -8.33 -33.24 28.32
N GLY A 26 -9.47 -33.56 28.93
CA GLY A 26 -10.06 -32.78 30.03
C GLY A 26 -9.14 -32.72 31.23
N ALA A 27 -8.61 -33.88 31.64
CA ALA A 27 -7.68 -33.98 32.77
C ALA A 27 -6.36 -33.24 32.56
N TYR A 28 -5.79 -33.25 31.32
CA TYR A 28 -4.60 -32.49 30.97
C TYR A 28 -4.85 -30.98 31.03
N LEU A 29 -5.97 -30.50 30.48
CA LEU A 29 -6.34 -29.10 30.55
C LEU A 29 -6.63 -28.63 31.97
N ASP A 30 -7.25 -29.45 32.81
CA ASP A 30 -7.54 -29.13 34.20
C ASP A 30 -6.27 -29.13 35.07
N ALA A 31 -5.34 -30.06 34.86
CA ALA A 31 -4.03 -30.07 35.53
C ALA A 31 -3.19 -28.85 35.12
N SER A 32 -3.20 -28.52 33.81
CA SER A 32 -2.54 -27.33 33.26
C SER A 32 -3.20 -26.05 33.76
N ARG A 33 -4.53 -25.99 33.93
CA ARG A 33 -5.27 -24.87 34.51
C ARG A 33 -4.80 -24.53 35.91
N THR A 34 -4.62 -25.52 36.76
CA THR A 34 -4.17 -25.30 38.15
C THR A 34 -2.79 -24.64 38.18
N VAL A 35 -1.90 -25.03 37.27
CA VAL A 35 -0.56 -24.46 37.17
C VAL A 35 -0.61 -23.05 36.60
N LEU A 36 -1.50 -22.79 35.65
CA LEU A 36 -1.63 -21.55 34.93
C LEU A 36 -2.55 -20.53 35.63
N ASP A 37 -3.43 -20.95 36.55
CA ASP A 37 -4.19 -20.04 37.44
C ASP A 37 -3.24 -19.24 38.36
N GLY A 38 -2.06 -19.75 38.64
CA GLY A 38 -0.96 -18.99 39.27
C GLY A 38 -0.37 -17.88 38.36
N LEU A 39 -0.62 -17.93 37.08
CA LEU A 39 -0.21 -16.92 36.09
C LEU A 39 -1.29 -15.85 35.88
N LYS A 40 -2.57 -16.18 36.08
CA LYS A 40 -3.69 -15.22 36.03
C LYS A 40 -3.48 -14.13 37.09
N GLY A 41 -3.44 -12.89 36.67
CA GLY A 41 -3.20 -11.73 37.54
C GLY A 41 -1.73 -11.27 37.62
N ARG A 42 -0.76 -12.05 37.08
CA ARG A 42 0.64 -11.62 36.95
C ARG A 42 1.02 -11.23 35.54
N LEU A 43 0.33 -11.78 34.55
CA LEU A 43 0.51 -11.45 33.12
C LEU A 43 -0.56 -10.47 32.66
N ASP A 44 -0.21 -9.67 31.67
CA ASP A 44 -1.10 -8.68 31.08
C ASP A 44 -0.87 -8.53 29.59
N PHE A 45 -1.79 -7.86 28.90
CA PHE A 45 -1.68 -7.54 27.49
C PHE A 45 -1.76 -6.03 27.23
N VAL A 46 -0.96 -5.57 26.30
CA VAL A 46 -1.12 -4.27 25.66
C VAL A 46 -1.46 -4.49 24.19
N PHE A 47 -2.15 -3.52 23.62
CA PHE A 47 -2.63 -3.59 22.23
C PHE A 47 -1.99 -2.50 21.41
N GLN A 48 -1.61 -2.80 20.17
CA GLN A 48 -1.13 -1.82 19.23
C GLN A 48 -2.01 -1.83 17.98
N PRO A 49 -2.48 -0.67 17.52
CA PRO A 49 -3.34 -0.57 16.36
C PRO A 49 -2.58 -0.87 15.06
N ILE A 50 -3.28 -1.57 14.16
CA ILE A 50 -2.92 -1.79 12.77
C ILE A 50 -3.94 -1.00 11.94
N VAL A 51 -3.46 -0.09 11.07
CA VAL A 51 -4.35 0.83 10.35
C VAL A 51 -4.18 0.74 8.85
N ASN A 52 -5.23 1.07 8.12
CA ASN A 52 -5.21 1.13 6.67
C ASN A 52 -4.36 2.33 6.20
N VAL A 53 -3.41 2.08 5.30
CA VAL A 53 -2.45 3.07 4.81
C VAL A 53 -3.13 4.24 4.08
N ALA A 54 -4.21 3.98 3.34
CA ALA A 54 -4.89 4.99 2.53
C ALA A 54 -5.84 5.88 3.34
N THR A 55 -6.54 5.29 4.31
CA THR A 55 -7.65 5.96 5.02
C THR A 55 -7.35 6.28 6.48
N GLY A 56 -6.28 5.71 7.05
CA GLY A 56 -5.99 5.84 8.48
C GLY A 56 -6.99 5.15 9.40
N VAL A 57 -7.95 4.39 8.85
CA VAL A 57 -8.95 3.68 9.65
C VAL A 57 -8.31 2.49 10.35
N CYS A 58 -8.57 2.33 11.65
CA CYS A 58 -8.10 1.19 12.41
C CYS A 58 -8.72 -0.11 11.88
N PHE A 59 -7.87 -1.03 11.41
CA PHE A 59 -8.26 -2.35 10.92
C PHE A 59 -8.37 -3.38 12.05
N GLY A 60 -7.44 -3.34 12.97
CA GLY A 60 -7.34 -4.29 14.07
C GLY A 60 -6.27 -3.91 15.08
N PHE A 61 -5.99 -4.83 15.98
CA PHE A 61 -5.01 -4.66 17.04
C PHE A 61 -4.15 -5.91 17.18
N GLU A 62 -2.87 -5.74 17.42
CA GLU A 62 -2.00 -6.83 17.86
C GLU A 62 -1.89 -6.81 19.39
N ALA A 63 -2.02 -8.00 19.99
CA ALA A 63 -1.89 -8.19 21.42
C ALA A 63 -0.46 -8.61 21.77
N PHE A 64 0.21 -7.80 22.61
CA PHE A 64 1.55 -8.07 23.11
C PHE A 64 1.49 -8.44 24.60
N LEU A 65 2.05 -9.60 24.93
CA LEU A 65 2.18 -10.05 26.31
C LEU A 65 3.12 -9.14 27.10
N ARG A 66 2.74 -8.82 28.32
CA ARG A 66 3.51 -8.01 29.27
C ARG A 66 3.63 -8.71 30.61
N ASN A 67 4.52 -8.18 31.45
CA ASN A 67 4.72 -8.61 32.82
C ASN A 67 5.28 -10.05 32.99
N HIS A 68 5.85 -10.62 31.93
CA HIS A 68 6.53 -11.90 31.97
C HIS A 68 7.76 -11.86 32.93
N GLU A 69 8.32 -10.67 33.16
CA GLU A 69 9.39 -10.44 34.13
C GLU A 69 8.95 -10.73 35.56
N ASN A 70 7.67 -10.52 35.87
CA ASN A 70 7.10 -10.87 37.20
C ASN A 70 7.10 -12.38 37.47
N LEU A 71 7.33 -13.18 36.43
CA LEU A 71 7.46 -14.64 36.50
C LEU A 71 8.93 -15.08 36.43
N GLY A 72 9.89 -14.14 36.38
CA GLY A 72 11.32 -14.42 36.28
C GLY A 72 11.83 -14.66 34.84
N PHE A 73 11.03 -14.36 33.81
CA PHE A 73 11.43 -14.50 32.42
C PHE A 73 11.81 -13.15 31.81
N HIS A 74 13.02 -13.04 31.27
CA HIS A 74 13.52 -11.79 30.66
C HIS A 74 12.88 -11.48 29.32
N THR A 75 12.33 -12.47 28.64
CA THR A 75 11.67 -12.32 27.33
C THR A 75 10.42 -13.20 27.27
N GLN A 76 9.48 -12.82 26.44
CA GLN A 76 8.32 -13.64 26.10
C GLN A 76 8.74 -15.02 25.55
N GLN A 77 9.80 -15.06 24.73
CA GLN A 77 10.33 -16.29 24.16
C GLN A 77 10.83 -17.24 25.26
N ALA A 78 11.54 -16.75 26.29
CA ALA A 78 11.99 -17.57 27.41
C ALA A 78 10.82 -18.18 28.19
N LEU A 79 9.69 -17.48 28.31
CA LEU A 79 8.47 -18.04 28.88
C LEU A 79 7.94 -19.20 28.05
N PHE A 80 7.83 -19.02 26.73
CA PHE A 80 7.34 -20.06 25.82
C PHE A 80 8.30 -21.25 25.73
N ASP A 81 9.61 -21.01 25.73
CA ASP A 81 10.62 -22.09 25.79
C ASP A 81 10.46 -22.93 27.04
N ASN A 82 10.27 -22.32 28.22
CA ASN A 82 10.01 -23.02 29.46
C ASN A 82 8.69 -23.81 29.45
N CYS A 83 7.62 -23.23 28.87
CA CYS A 83 6.35 -23.94 28.70
C CYS A 83 6.49 -25.14 27.77
N HIS A 84 7.28 -25.03 26.72
CA HIS A 84 7.54 -26.11 25.78
C HIS A 84 8.35 -27.24 26.43
N GLU A 85 9.45 -26.93 27.11
CA GLU A 85 10.26 -27.90 27.87
C GLU A 85 9.46 -28.68 28.90
N LYS A 86 8.41 -28.05 29.46
CA LYS A 86 7.51 -28.67 30.45
C LYS A 86 6.30 -29.36 29.82
N GLY A 87 6.17 -29.34 28.49
CA GLY A 87 5.05 -29.98 27.81
C GLY A 87 3.68 -29.32 28.06
N ILE A 88 3.65 -28.03 28.44
CA ILE A 88 2.42 -27.28 28.76
C ILE A 88 2.19 -26.11 27.80
N LEU A 89 2.92 -26.03 26.69
CA LEU A 89 2.87 -24.89 25.77
C LEU A 89 1.47 -24.66 25.19
N ASP A 90 0.77 -25.72 24.79
CA ASP A 90 -0.59 -25.65 24.23
C ASP A 90 -1.59 -25.06 25.22
N ALA A 91 -1.57 -25.54 26.45
CA ALA A 91 -2.44 -25.04 27.51
C ALA A 91 -2.10 -23.59 27.87
N ALA A 92 -0.80 -23.25 27.91
CA ALA A 92 -0.35 -21.88 28.15
C ALA A 92 -0.84 -20.94 27.06
N GLN A 93 -0.68 -21.27 25.78
CA GLN A 93 -1.15 -20.47 24.69
C GLN A 93 -2.66 -20.27 24.70
N LEU A 94 -3.45 -21.33 24.92
CA LEU A 94 -4.90 -21.24 25.01
C LEU A 94 -5.34 -20.25 26.09
N GLN A 95 -4.72 -20.30 27.28
CA GLN A 95 -5.04 -19.35 28.35
C GLN A 95 -4.60 -17.92 28.07
N LEU A 96 -3.43 -17.74 27.47
CA LEU A 96 -2.97 -16.42 27.07
C LEU A 96 -3.90 -15.81 26.01
N TRP A 97 -4.36 -16.62 25.05
CA TRP A 97 -5.34 -16.17 24.07
C TRP A 97 -6.70 -15.85 24.70
N GLU A 98 -7.16 -16.68 25.65
CA GLU A 98 -8.37 -16.38 26.42
C GLU A 98 -8.27 -15.03 27.14
N LEU A 99 -7.15 -14.76 27.81
CA LEU A 99 -6.92 -13.49 28.50
C LEU A 99 -6.90 -12.30 27.53
N ALA A 100 -6.21 -12.44 26.39
CA ALA A 100 -6.15 -11.40 25.35
C ALA A 100 -7.54 -11.13 24.73
N ILE A 101 -8.29 -12.21 24.41
CA ILE A 101 -9.65 -12.11 23.83
C ILE A 101 -10.61 -11.48 24.84
N ALA A 102 -10.59 -11.92 26.11
CA ALA A 102 -11.41 -11.36 27.17
C ALA A 102 -11.21 -9.85 27.33
N ARG A 103 -9.94 -9.40 27.33
CA ARG A 103 -9.62 -7.96 27.38
C ARG A 103 -10.05 -7.22 26.13
N PHE A 104 -9.81 -7.81 24.96
CA PHE A 104 -10.19 -7.21 23.68
C PHE A 104 -11.70 -7.02 23.58
N THR A 105 -12.48 -8.04 23.94
CA THR A 105 -13.95 -8.00 23.84
C THR A 105 -14.64 -7.21 24.97
N ALA A 106 -13.93 -6.84 26.02
CA ALA A 106 -14.46 -6.02 27.10
C ALA A 106 -14.82 -4.58 26.68
N THR A 107 -14.41 -4.15 25.49
CA THR A 107 -14.61 -2.78 24.97
C THR A 107 -15.41 -2.78 23.66
N GLU A 108 -16.26 -1.77 23.49
CA GLU A 108 -17.00 -1.50 22.24
C GLU A 108 -16.04 -1.22 21.06
N LYS A 109 -14.82 -0.74 21.33
CA LYS A 109 -13.80 -0.44 20.30
C LYS A 109 -13.35 -1.68 19.53
N ALA A 110 -13.45 -2.86 20.14
CA ALA A 110 -13.14 -4.13 19.50
C ALA A 110 -14.15 -4.53 18.41
N ARG A 111 -15.36 -3.98 18.44
CA ARG A 111 -16.45 -4.38 17.53
C ARG A 111 -16.10 -4.14 16.07
N GLY A 112 -16.11 -5.20 15.28
CA GLY A 112 -15.77 -5.14 13.86
C GLY A 112 -14.27 -4.94 13.57
N LYS A 113 -13.39 -5.12 14.58
CA LYS A 113 -11.93 -5.08 14.45
C LYS A 113 -11.34 -6.48 14.51
N ARG A 114 -10.11 -6.64 13.97
CA ARG A 114 -9.36 -7.90 14.07
C ARG A 114 -8.42 -7.89 15.25
N LEU A 115 -8.24 -9.05 15.84
CA LEU A 115 -7.26 -9.30 16.89
C LEU A 115 -6.16 -10.21 16.34
N PHE A 116 -4.93 -9.74 16.36
CA PHE A 116 -3.75 -10.50 16.01
C PHE A 116 -3.15 -11.08 17.30
N LEU A 117 -3.00 -12.41 17.33
CA LEU A 117 -2.51 -13.17 18.47
C LEU A 117 -1.23 -13.90 18.10
N ASN A 118 -0.15 -13.66 18.82
CA ASN A 118 1.10 -14.37 18.64
C ASN A 118 0.93 -15.88 18.91
N MET A 119 1.46 -16.71 18.01
CA MET A 119 1.41 -18.15 18.06
C MET A 119 2.80 -18.76 17.93
N ASP A 120 3.22 -19.50 18.95
CA ASP A 120 4.40 -20.36 18.85
C ASP A 120 4.02 -21.66 18.15
N SER A 121 4.58 -21.89 16.96
CA SER A 121 4.23 -23.03 16.11
C SER A 121 4.58 -24.41 16.70
N ARG A 122 5.41 -24.46 17.74
CA ARG A 122 5.71 -25.71 18.47
C ARG A 122 4.50 -26.25 19.21
N SER A 123 3.46 -25.45 19.45
CA SER A 123 2.20 -25.86 20.07
C SER A 123 1.20 -26.48 19.08
N LEU A 124 1.62 -26.77 17.87
CA LEU A 124 0.78 -27.37 16.87
C LEU A 124 0.91 -28.89 16.92
N ASP A 125 0.15 -29.48 17.87
CA ASP A 125 0.20 -30.89 18.05
C ASP A 125 -0.56 -31.68 16.97
N GLU A 126 -0.19 -32.95 16.81
CA GLU A 126 -0.82 -33.88 15.85
C GLU A 126 -2.30 -34.18 16.20
N HIS A 127 -2.78 -33.80 17.37
CA HIS A 127 -4.08 -34.17 17.90
C HIS A 127 -5.17 -33.11 17.68
N GLY A 128 -4.81 -31.91 17.20
CA GLY A 128 -5.75 -30.85 16.89
C GLY A 128 -6.53 -30.30 18.08
N LEU A 129 -5.95 -30.35 19.27
CA LEU A 129 -6.57 -29.88 20.53
C LEU A 129 -6.78 -28.37 20.50
N VAL A 130 -5.73 -27.62 20.15
CA VAL A 130 -5.76 -26.16 20.08
C VAL A 130 -6.84 -25.64 19.13
N PRO A 131 -6.95 -26.10 17.88
CA PRO A 131 -8.00 -25.66 16.98
C PRO A 131 -9.42 -25.98 17.42
N ARG A 132 -9.64 -27.05 18.18
CA ARG A 132 -10.98 -27.39 18.71
C ARG A 132 -11.40 -26.46 19.83
N HIS A 133 -10.47 -26.14 20.73
CA HIS A 133 -10.74 -25.26 21.86
C HIS A 133 -10.92 -23.81 21.45
N ILE A 134 -10.15 -23.34 20.46
CA ILE A 134 -10.26 -21.95 19.99
C ILE A 134 -11.67 -21.62 19.47
N LYS A 135 -12.33 -22.55 18.80
CA LYS A 135 -13.70 -22.34 18.33
C LYS A 135 -14.69 -22.13 19.47
N GLY A 136 -14.59 -22.94 20.51
CA GLY A 136 -15.41 -22.80 21.72
C GLY A 136 -15.13 -21.49 22.46
N LEU A 137 -13.86 -21.13 22.55
CA LEU A 137 -13.42 -19.88 23.17
C LEU A 137 -13.97 -18.66 22.41
N LEU A 138 -13.84 -18.60 21.08
CA LEU A 138 -14.35 -17.49 20.28
C LEU A 138 -15.87 -17.39 20.37
N ALA A 139 -16.59 -18.52 20.35
CA ALA A 139 -18.04 -18.55 20.53
C ALA A 139 -18.48 -18.05 21.91
N HIS A 140 -17.69 -18.31 22.97
CA HIS A 140 -17.97 -17.83 24.32
C HIS A 140 -17.93 -16.29 24.42
N TYR A 141 -17.04 -15.66 23.65
CA TYR A 141 -16.88 -14.20 23.62
C TYR A 141 -17.63 -13.51 22.48
N ASP A 142 -18.51 -14.22 21.79
CA ASP A 142 -19.29 -13.71 20.62
C ASP A 142 -18.38 -13.08 19.55
N LEU A 143 -17.20 -13.67 19.37
CA LEU A 143 -16.20 -13.19 18.41
C LEU A 143 -16.18 -14.11 17.18
N PRO A 144 -16.45 -13.61 15.95
CA PRO A 144 -16.37 -14.45 14.77
C PRO A 144 -14.95 -14.95 14.52
N GLU A 145 -14.81 -16.18 14.06
CA GLU A 145 -13.50 -16.81 13.83
C GLU A 145 -12.61 -15.98 12.90
N SER A 146 -13.22 -15.31 11.90
CA SER A 146 -12.51 -14.43 10.98
C SER A 146 -11.97 -13.14 11.63
N ALA A 147 -12.43 -12.80 12.85
CA ALA A 147 -11.92 -11.65 13.57
C ALA A 147 -10.57 -11.92 14.25
N VAL A 148 -10.12 -13.18 14.30
CA VAL A 148 -8.83 -13.53 14.89
C VAL A 148 -7.83 -13.95 13.81
N ALA A 149 -6.63 -13.36 13.87
CA ALA A 149 -5.48 -13.71 13.06
C ALA A 149 -4.37 -14.22 13.97
N PHE A 150 -3.85 -15.42 13.68
CA PHE A 150 -2.72 -15.98 14.40
C PHE A 150 -1.42 -15.61 13.73
N ASP A 151 -0.57 -14.84 14.43
CA ASP A 151 0.76 -14.43 13.99
C ASP A 151 1.78 -15.54 14.25
N ILE A 152 2.20 -16.19 13.19
CA ILE A 152 3.23 -17.24 13.22
C ILE A 152 4.59 -16.53 13.19
N ASN A 153 5.31 -16.54 14.30
CA ASN A 153 6.60 -15.87 14.45
C ASN A 153 7.81 -16.83 14.40
N ARG A 154 7.57 -18.13 14.39
CA ARG A 154 8.62 -19.15 14.33
C ARG A 154 8.10 -20.41 13.68
N MET A 155 8.93 -21.07 12.86
CA MET A 155 8.65 -22.42 12.37
C MET A 155 9.32 -23.47 13.27
N PRO A 156 8.70 -24.65 13.43
CA PRO A 156 9.38 -25.77 14.06
C PRO A 156 10.64 -26.12 13.24
N PRO A 157 11.76 -26.45 13.90
CA PRO A 157 12.96 -26.90 13.22
C PRO A 157 12.65 -28.10 12.29
N ALA A 158 13.26 -28.10 11.10
CA ALA A 158 13.10 -29.20 10.15
C ALA A 158 13.59 -30.50 10.81
N GLY A 159 12.66 -31.43 11.12
CA GLY A 159 12.95 -32.71 11.79
C GLY A 159 12.40 -32.88 13.19
N GLU A 160 11.90 -31.84 13.85
CA GLU A 160 11.34 -31.90 15.21
C GLU A 160 9.80 -31.99 15.28
N THR A 161 9.12 -32.14 14.13
CA THR A 161 7.71 -32.55 14.18
C THR A 161 7.65 -34.00 14.65
N ALA A 162 6.93 -34.27 15.74
CA ALA A 162 6.69 -35.63 16.21
C ALA A 162 6.18 -36.50 15.06
N GLY A 163 7.07 -37.39 14.53
CA GLY A 163 6.75 -38.25 13.39
C GLY A 163 7.67 -38.14 12.18
N GLY A 164 8.70 -37.27 12.16
CA GLY A 164 9.75 -37.27 11.09
C GLY A 164 9.27 -36.93 9.69
N ARG A 165 8.09 -36.28 9.52
CA ARG A 165 7.60 -35.83 8.23
C ARG A 165 8.12 -34.42 7.94
N ALA A 166 8.76 -34.30 6.79
CA ALA A 166 9.37 -33.07 6.30
C ALA A 166 8.44 -31.86 6.36
N ALA A 167 9.03 -30.65 6.39
CA ALA A 167 8.39 -29.33 6.38
C ALA A 167 7.37 -29.08 5.22
N ASP A 168 7.13 -30.05 4.36
CA ASP A 168 6.16 -30.00 3.25
C ASP A 168 4.72 -30.33 3.67
N ASN A 169 4.46 -30.66 4.92
CA ASN A 169 3.14 -31.07 5.34
C ASN A 169 2.28 -29.86 5.71
N LYS A 170 1.45 -29.40 4.78
CA LYS A 170 0.43 -28.31 4.95
C LYS A 170 -0.66 -28.67 5.99
N ASP A 171 -0.70 -29.89 6.49
CA ASP A 171 -1.85 -30.43 7.24
C ASP A 171 -1.99 -29.87 8.64
N TRP A 172 -0.94 -29.37 9.26
CA TRP A 172 -0.98 -28.85 10.62
C TRP A 172 -1.73 -27.52 10.79
N LEU A 173 -1.76 -26.62 9.76
CA LEU A 173 -2.54 -25.38 9.75
C LEU A 173 -3.97 -25.57 9.26
N ARG A 174 -4.27 -26.70 8.65
CA ARG A 174 -5.58 -27.01 8.07
C ARG A 174 -6.74 -26.88 9.07
N PRO A 175 -6.60 -27.30 10.35
CA PRO A 175 -7.65 -27.12 11.35
C PRO A 175 -7.99 -25.67 11.64
N PHE A 176 -7.00 -24.75 11.71
CA PHE A 176 -7.25 -23.31 11.91
C PHE A 176 -8.05 -22.73 10.76
N ARG A 177 -7.66 -23.04 9.53
CA ARG A 177 -8.37 -22.63 8.33
C ARG A 177 -9.78 -23.19 8.24
N ARG A 178 -9.96 -24.45 8.56
CA ARG A 178 -11.29 -25.09 8.60
C ARG A 178 -12.22 -24.45 9.62
N ASN A 179 -11.67 -23.94 10.70
CA ASN A 179 -12.43 -23.19 11.69
C ASN A 179 -12.71 -21.74 11.28
N GLY A 180 -12.05 -21.21 10.26
CA GLY A 180 -12.29 -19.85 9.78
C GLY A 180 -11.36 -18.79 10.31
N CYS A 181 -10.42 -19.17 11.19
CA CYS A 181 -9.39 -18.26 11.68
C CYS A 181 -8.45 -17.84 10.57
N LYS A 182 -7.89 -16.65 10.70
CA LYS A 182 -6.90 -16.09 9.78
C LYS A 182 -5.48 -16.47 10.23
N LEU A 183 -4.58 -16.55 9.26
CA LEU A 183 -3.17 -16.82 9.49
C LEU A 183 -2.33 -15.63 9.01
N SER A 184 -1.36 -15.25 9.82
CA SER A 184 -0.41 -14.19 9.53
C SER A 184 1.02 -14.71 9.71
N LEU A 185 1.92 -14.38 8.79
CA LEU A 185 3.35 -14.61 8.97
C LEU A 185 4.01 -13.34 9.50
N ASP A 186 4.54 -13.42 10.72
CA ASP A 186 5.29 -12.32 11.33
C ASP A 186 6.77 -12.36 10.92
N GLN A 187 7.45 -11.20 10.97
CA GLN A 187 8.87 -11.03 10.63
C GLN A 187 9.23 -11.56 9.22
N TYR A 188 8.32 -11.35 8.26
CA TYR A 188 8.55 -11.79 6.88
C TYR A 188 9.73 -11.07 6.24
N GLY A 189 10.60 -11.84 5.60
CA GLY A 189 11.83 -11.38 4.98
C GLY A 189 13.09 -11.52 5.85
N ALA A 190 12.97 -11.57 7.17
CA ALA A 190 14.09 -11.82 8.09
C ALA A 190 14.07 -13.26 8.62
N ALA A 191 13.17 -13.55 9.55
CA ALA A 191 13.05 -14.90 10.11
C ALA A 191 12.22 -15.85 9.24
N MET A 192 11.26 -15.31 8.46
CA MET A 192 10.33 -16.06 7.61
C MET A 192 10.64 -15.85 6.13
N GLY A 193 10.97 -16.92 5.41
CA GLY A 193 11.29 -16.89 3.98
C GLY A 193 10.10 -17.17 3.06
N ALA A 194 10.29 -16.96 1.75
CA ALA A 194 9.26 -17.15 0.73
C ALA A 194 8.68 -18.59 0.65
N GLN A 195 9.46 -19.61 1.01
CA GLN A 195 8.97 -21.00 1.10
C GLN A 195 7.74 -21.13 2.00
N LEU A 196 7.68 -20.34 3.05
CA LEU A 196 6.58 -20.38 4.00
C LEU A 196 5.27 -19.84 3.44
N LEU A 197 5.31 -18.93 2.47
CA LEU A 197 4.09 -18.49 1.77
C LEU A 197 3.38 -19.68 1.11
N HIS A 198 4.15 -20.59 0.52
CA HIS A 198 3.59 -21.79 -0.11
C HIS A 198 3.04 -22.79 0.90
N VAL A 199 3.73 -22.99 2.02
CA VAL A 199 3.32 -23.98 3.05
C VAL A 199 2.16 -23.47 3.89
N THR A 200 2.25 -22.21 4.33
CA THR A 200 1.27 -21.63 5.25
C THR A 200 0.08 -20.99 4.53
N GLU A 201 0.20 -20.61 3.24
CA GLU A 201 -0.82 -19.86 2.47
C GLU A 201 -1.50 -18.78 3.36
N PRO A 202 -0.76 -17.82 3.94
CA PRO A 202 -1.28 -16.94 4.97
C PRO A 202 -2.28 -15.93 4.39
N ASP A 203 -3.12 -15.35 5.25
CA ASP A 203 -4.01 -14.24 4.88
C ASP A 203 -3.28 -12.90 4.97
N PHE A 204 -2.28 -12.81 5.87
CA PHE A 204 -1.47 -11.62 6.10
C PHE A 204 0.02 -11.97 6.13
N ILE A 205 0.84 -11.01 5.71
CA ILE A 205 2.26 -10.98 6.06
C ILE A 205 2.57 -9.68 6.79
N LYS A 206 3.39 -9.76 7.83
CA LYS A 206 3.94 -8.60 8.53
C LYS A 206 5.41 -8.49 8.15
N ILE A 207 5.72 -7.44 7.41
CA ILE A 207 7.11 -7.16 6.98
C ILE A 207 7.96 -6.85 8.21
N ASP A 208 9.12 -7.49 8.30
CA ASP A 208 10.05 -7.25 9.39
C ASP A 208 10.49 -5.78 9.43
N PRO A 209 10.55 -5.14 10.62
CA PRO A 209 11.00 -3.75 10.77
C PRO A 209 12.36 -3.44 10.15
N PHE A 210 13.23 -4.43 9.98
CA PHE A 210 14.52 -4.24 9.30
C PHE A 210 14.36 -3.68 7.88
N PHE A 211 13.35 -4.13 7.13
CA PHE A 211 13.11 -3.67 5.76
C PHE A 211 12.38 -2.33 5.70
N VAL A 212 11.67 -1.96 6.76
CA VAL A 212 10.91 -0.70 6.85
C VAL A 212 11.79 0.44 7.36
N ARG A 213 12.62 0.16 8.37
CA ARG A 213 13.49 1.19 8.98
C ARG A 213 14.47 1.77 7.97
N ASP A 214 14.46 3.11 7.85
CA ASP A 214 15.30 3.89 6.93
C ASP A 214 15.16 3.50 5.44
N VAL A 215 14.06 2.88 5.03
CA VAL A 215 13.80 2.43 3.65
C VAL A 215 13.84 3.59 2.64
N TRP A 216 13.53 4.79 3.07
CA TRP A 216 13.58 6.01 2.25
C TRP A 216 14.99 6.34 1.76
N ASN A 217 16.04 5.92 2.46
CA ASN A 217 17.45 6.18 2.16
C ASN A 217 18.21 4.94 1.67
N ASP A 218 17.56 3.80 1.52
CA ASP A 218 18.17 2.53 1.07
C ASP A 218 17.43 1.95 -0.13
N SER A 219 17.97 2.18 -1.33
CA SER A 219 17.37 1.69 -2.58
C SER A 219 17.31 0.17 -2.66
N ARG A 220 18.21 -0.58 -1.97
CA ARG A 220 18.17 -2.05 -1.93
C ARG A 220 17.01 -2.55 -1.06
N LYS A 221 16.84 -1.94 0.12
CA LYS A 221 15.67 -2.24 0.96
C LYS A 221 14.37 -1.91 0.24
N LYS A 222 14.29 -0.73 -0.43
CA LYS A 222 13.12 -0.33 -1.21
C LYS A 222 12.79 -1.35 -2.29
N LEU A 223 13.79 -1.83 -3.03
CA LEU A 223 13.62 -2.86 -4.06
C LEU A 223 13.12 -4.19 -3.46
N LEU A 224 13.74 -4.67 -2.39
CA LEU A 224 13.34 -5.92 -1.72
C LEU A 224 11.93 -5.82 -1.18
N LEU A 225 11.59 -4.74 -0.49
CA LEU A 225 10.25 -4.49 0.03
C LEU A 225 9.21 -4.48 -1.09
N SER A 226 9.48 -3.81 -2.20
CA SER A 226 8.59 -3.78 -3.38
C SER A 226 8.33 -5.17 -3.94
N GLN A 227 9.36 -6.02 -4.05
CA GLN A 227 9.20 -7.40 -4.52
C GLN A 227 8.38 -8.27 -3.55
N MET A 228 8.59 -8.10 -2.24
CA MET A 228 7.81 -8.81 -1.22
C MET A 228 6.33 -8.44 -1.28
N VAL A 229 6.02 -7.15 -1.41
CA VAL A 229 4.64 -6.65 -1.53
C VAL A 229 3.98 -7.17 -2.80
N SER A 230 4.66 -7.08 -3.94
CA SER A 230 4.14 -7.56 -5.23
C SER A 230 3.84 -9.06 -5.20
N LEU A 231 4.76 -9.87 -4.64
CA LEU A 231 4.55 -11.31 -4.49
C LEU A 231 3.36 -11.64 -3.59
N ALA A 232 3.20 -10.90 -2.48
CA ALA A 232 2.08 -11.09 -1.57
C ALA A 232 0.74 -10.80 -2.25
N HIS A 233 0.63 -9.69 -2.97
CA HIS A 233 -0.59 -9.30 -3.68
C HIS A 233 -0.96 -10.30 -4.79
N LEU A 234 0.02 -10.84 -5.52
CA LEU A 234 -0.20 -11.94 -6.49
C LEU A 234 -0.87 -13.14 -5.83
N LEU A 235 -0.45 -13.48 -4.62
CA LEU A 235 -1.00 -14.60 -3.84
C LEU A 235 -2.29 -14.25 -3.09
N GLY A 236 -2.84 -13.04 -3.26
CA GLY A 236 -4.01 -12.56 -2.54
C GLY A 236 -3.79 -12.42 -1.02
N ILE A 237 -2.58 -12.01 -0.63
CA ILE A 237 -2.15 -11.83 0.75
C ILE A 237 -2.07 -10.34 1.07
N VAL A 238 -2.62 -9.94 2.21
CA VAL A 238 -2.58 -8.56 2.71
C VAL A 238 -1.24 -8.29 3.39
N VAL A 239 -0.65 -7.11 3.10
CA VAL A 239 0.67 -6.73 3.60
C VAL A 239 0.58 -5.69 4.71
N VAL A 240 1.18 -6.00 5.86
CA VAL A 240 1.33 -5.08 6.99
C VAL A 240 2.79 -4.62 7.05
N ALA A 241 3.05 -3.32 6.91
CA ALA A 241 4.35 -2.74 7.20
C ALA A 241 4.50 -2.56 8.72
N SER A 242 5.38 -3.34 9.35
CA SER A 242 5.57 -3.32 10.81
C SER A 242 6.74 -2.44 11.20
N GLY A 243 6.61 -1.73 12.34
CA GLY A 243 7.67 -0.90 12.89
C GLY A 243 7.89 0.42 12.16
N VAL A 244 6.85 0.98 11.55
CA VAL A 244 6.91 2.31 10.93
C VAL A 244 7.01 3.38 12.03
N GLU A 245 8.12 4.12 12.06
CA GLU A 245 8.41 5.11 13.09
C GLU A 245 8.39 6.55 12.58
N THR A 246 8.58 6.76 11.26
CA THR A 246 8.67 8.07 10.64
C THR A 246 7.74 8.24 9.44
N GLU A 247 7.39 9.50 9.13
CA GLU A 247 6.58 9.85 7.95
C GLU A 247 7.26 9.43 6.63
N LYS A 248 8.61 9.52 6.57
CA LYS A 248 9.36 9.10 5.38
C LYS A 248 9.23 7.60 5.12
N GLU A 249 9.31 6.79 6.16
CA GLU A 249 9.09 5.35 6.06
C GLU A 249 7.66 5.03 5.61
N PHE A 250 6.67 5.72 6.23
CA PHE A 250 5.27 5.59 5.84
C PHE A 250 5.04 5.89 4.36
N MET A 251 5.59 7.02 3.86
CA MET A 251 5.43 7.42 2.46
C MET A 251 5.99 6.38 1.49
N VAL A 252 7.14 5.78 1.82
CA VAL A 252 7.72 4.70 0.99
C VAL A 252 6.89 3.43 1.05
N CYS A 253 6.43 3.01 2.24
CA CYS A 253 5.55 1.84 2.37
C CYS A 253 4.25 2.02 1.58
N LYS A 254 3.65 3.21 1.63
CA LYS A 254 2.48 3.55 0.83
C LYS A 254 2.77 3.54 -0.67
N GLU A 255 3.87 4.14 -1.11
CA GLU A 255 4.28 4.17 -2.53
C GLU A 255 4.47 2.76 -3.10
N ILE A 256 5.07 1.87 -2.33
CA ILE A 256 5.29 0.47 -2.71
C ILE A 256 3.97 -0.32 -2.75
N GLY A 257 2.94 0.12 -2.01
CA GLY A 257 1.62 -0.50 -2.00
C GLY A 257 1.35 -1.39 -0.79
N CYS A 258 2.01 -1.17 0.37
CA CYS A 258 1.59 -1.82 1.61
C CYS A 258 0.13 -1.46 1.92
N ASP A 259 -0.66 -2.44 2.38
CA ASP A 259 -2.09 -2.26 2.65
C ASP A 259 -2.35 -1.66 4.02
N LEU A 260 -1.60 -2.14 5.00
CA LEU A 260 -1.73 -1.81 6.41
C LEU A 260 -0.39 -1.34 6.98
N VAL A 261 -0.44 -0.55 8.03
CA VAL A 261 0.74 -0.03 8.73
C VAL A 261 0.57 -0.18 10.24
N GLN A 262 1.67 -0.53 10.91
CA GLN A 262 1.80 -0.65 12.35
C GLN A 262 3.14 -0.05 12.79
N GLY A 263 3.14 0.72 13.87
CA GLY A 263 4.37 1.30 14.42
C GLY A 263 4.08 2.49 15.33
N HIS A 264 5.15 3.07 15.92
CA HIS A 264 5.01 4.20 16.83
C HIS A 264 4.51 5.46 16.14
N MET A 265 4.69 5.58 14.84
CA MET A 265 4.10 6.65 14.05
C MET A 265 2.56 6.62 14.10
N VAL A 266 1.95 5.45 14.12
CA VAL A 266 0.49 5.28 14.30
C VAL A 266 0.11 5.52 15.75
N ALA A 267 0.56 4.64 16.64
CA ALA A 267 0.42 4.77 18.09
C ALA A 267 1.35 3.78 18.80
N ARG A 268 1.74 4.10 20.03
CA ARG A 268 2.44 3.16 20.91
C ARG A 268 1.47 2.12 21.44
N PRO A 269 1.96 0.89 21.79
CA PRO A 269 1.13 -0.09 22.46
C PRO A 269 0.61 0.44 23.83
N ASP A 270 -0.67 0.21 24.11
CA ASP A 270 -1.31 0.58 25.37
C ASP A 270 -2.22 -0.54 25.88
N ALA A 271 -2.44 -0.60 27.20
CA ALA A 271 -3.33 -1.56 27.82
C ALA A 271 -4.81 -1.20 27.67
N GLU A 272 -5.11 0.09 27.50
CA GLU A 272 -6.47 0.62 27.42
C GLU A 272 -6.89 0.84 25.97
N LEU A 273 -7.63 -0.09 25.40
CA LEU A 273 -8.15 -0.01 24.03
C LEU A 273 -9.04 1.22 23.79
N GLU A 274 -9.70 1.74 24.84
CA GLU A 274 -10.55 2.92 24.73
C GLU A 274 -9.79 4.19 24.34
N LEU A 275 -8.48 4.26 24.58
CA LEU A 275 -7.64 5.37 24.21
C LEU A 275 -7.39 5.47 22.69
N PHE A 276 -7.55 4.38 21.97
CA PHE A 276 -7.30 4.37 20.53
C PHE A 276 -8.49 4.94 19.74
N PRO A 277 -8.26 5.89 18.81
CA PRO A 277 -9.30 6.40 17.93
C PRO A 277 -9.73 5.35 16.90
N HIS A 278 -10.94 5.52 16.34
CA HIS A 278 -11.41 4.69 15.24
C HIS A 278 -10.61 4.91 13.94
N ALA A 279 -10.13 6.13 13.73
CA ALA A 279 -9.31 6.53 12.60
C ALA A 279 -8.22 7.52 13.05
N TYR A 280 -7.13 7.55 12.33
CA TYR A 280 -5.93 8.35 12.57
C TYR A 280 -5.83 9.46 11.51
N PRO A 281 -6.32 10.69 11.78
CA PRO A 281 -6.37 11.76 10.77
C PRO A 281 -5.02 12.14 10.19
N HIS A 282 -3.93 12.06 10.97
CA HIS A 282 -2.59 12.35 10.49
C HIS A 282 -2.15 11.34 9.42
N ILE A 283 -2.50 10.06 9.54
CA ILE A 283 -2.23 9.03 8.51
C ILE A 283 -3.02 9.34 7.24
N GLU A 284 -4.32 9.67 7.37
CA GLU A 284 -5.15 10.05 6.24
C GLU A 284 -4.62 11.31 5.52
N GLN A 285 -4.20 12.32 6.27
CA GLN A 285 -3.62 13.55 5.70
C GLN A 285 -2.33 13.26 4.93
N LEU A 286 -1.41 12.48 5.51
CA LEU A 286 -0.19 12.05 4.81
C LEU A 286 -0.51 11.23 3.56
N ALA A 287 -1.51 10.36 3.64
CA ALA A 287 -1.95 9.59 2.49
C ALA A 287 -2.54 10.46 1.38
N ARG A 288 -3.29 11.51 1.71
CA ARG A 288 -3.86 12.47 0.76
C ARG A 288 -2.82 13.43 0.19
N ASN A 289 -1.83 13.82 0.97
CA ASN A 289 -0.76 14.73 0.55
C ASN A 289 0.26 14.08 -0.39
N ASP A 290 0.20 12.78 -0.61
CA ASP A 290 1.03 12.10 -1.59
C ASP A 290 0.59 12.41 -3.02
N ARG A 291 1.32 13.30 -3.67
CA ARG A 291 1.02 13.89 -4.98
C ARG A 291 1.32 12.99 -6.16
N ARG A 292 2.10 11.93 -5.95
CA ARG A 292 2.56 11.05 -7.03
C ARG A 292 1.43 10.22 -7.63
N HIS A 293 0.32 10.05 -6.88
CA HIS A 293 -0.81 9.19 -7.26
C HIS A 293 -2.14 9.91 -7.01
N LYS A 294 -2.46 10.93 -7.80
CA LYS A 294 -3.70 11.68 -7.62
C LYS A 294 -4.90 11.03 -8.26
N GLY A 295 -5.98 11.03 -7.49
CA GLY A 295 -7.43 10.96 -7.78
C GLY A 295 -7.97 10.50 -9.14
N GLY A 296 -7.16 10.64 -10.19
CA GLY A 296 -7.49 10.18 -11.54
C GLY A 296 -7.54 8.66 -11.66
N ASP A 297 -6.59 7.97 -11.03
CA ASP A 297 -6.51 6.51 -11.13
C ASP A 297 -7.68 5.84 -10.43
N GLN A 298 -8.02 6.28 -9.22
CA GLN A 298 -9.16 5.76 -8.47
C GLN A 298 -10.46 5.89 -9.27
N LYS A 299 -10.71 7.05 -9.88
CA LYS A 299 -11.91 7.25 -10.70
C LYS A 299 -11.96 6.29 -11.88
N ILE A 300 -10.85 6.14 -12.61
CA ILE A 300 -10.77 5.22 -13.75
C ILE A 300 -11.02 3.78 -13.30
N ILE A 301 -10.43 3.36 -12.15
CA ILE A 301 -10.61 2.03 -11.59
C ILE A 301 -12.08 1.79 -11.23
N LEU A 302 -12.71 2.73 -10.50
CA LEU A 302 -14.11 2.62 -10.08
C LEU A 302 -15.09 2.63 -11.27
N ASP A 303 -14.80 3.39 -12.32
CA ASP A 303 -15.62 3.44 -13.54
C ASP A 303 -15.57 2.13 -14.35
N GLN A 304 -14.48 1.37 -14.25
CA GLN A 304 -14.29 0.08 -14.94
C GLN A 304 -14.53 -1.13 -14.05
N MET A 305 -14.80 -0.93 -12.75
CA MET A 305 -15.07 -1.98 -11.79
C MET A 305 -16.39 -2.70 -12.09
N GLU A 306 -16.33 -4.02 -12.12
CA GLU A 306 -17.48 -4.89 -12.23
C GLU A 306 -18.08 -5.16 -10.85
N ARG A 307 -19.35 -4.84 -10.66
CA ARG A 307 -20.06 -5.08 -9.39
C ARG A 307 -20.64 -6.49 -9.40
N ILE A 308 -19.87 -7.43 -8.89
CA ILE A 308 -20.27 -8.83 -8.72
C ILE A 308 -20.59 -9.04 -7.24
N GLU A 309 -21.81 -9.40 -6.91
CA GLU A 309 -22.24 -9.66 -5.53
C GLU A 309 -21.49 -10.88 -4.96
N PRO A 310 -20.78 -10.76 -3.83
CA PRO A 310 -20.07 -11.87 -3.23
C PRO A 310 -21.01 -12.80 -2.46
N LEU A 311 -20.58 -14.03 -2.23
CA LEU A 311 -21.22 -14.93 -1.27
C LEU A 311 -20.40 -15.03 0.01
N SER A 312 -21.09 -15.13 1.14
CA SER A 312 -20.44 -15.44 2.41
C SER A 312 -19.86 -16.86 2.40
N VAL A 313 -18.72 -17.06 2.99
CA VAL A 313 -18.08 -18.38 3.17
C VAL A 313 -18.95 -19.36 3.97
N GLU A 314 -19.90 -18.87 4.76
CA GLU A 314 -20.87 -19.68 5.49
C GLU A 314 -22.10 -20.05 4.65
N ALA A 315 -22.21 -19.51 3.42
CA ALA A 315 -23.29 -19.86 2.52
C ALA A 315 -23.25 -21.36 2.14
N ASN A 316 -24.41 -21.90 1.77
CA ASN A 316 -24.47 -23.26 1.27
C ASN A 316 -23.86 -23.32 -0.14
N VAL A 317 -23.18 -24.40 -0.47
CA VAL A 317 -22.61 -24.65 -1.81
C VAL A 317 -23.70 -24.57 -2.90
N THR A 318 -24.96 -24.92 -2.60
CA THR A 318 -26.10 -24.75 -3.50
C THR A 318 -26.29 -23.30 -3.95
N ALA A 319 -25.99 -22.31 -3.11
CA ALA A 319 -26.07 -20.89 -3.47
C ALA A 319 -25.08 -20.52 -4.58
N VAL A 320 -23.91 -21.15 -4.63
CA VAL A 320 -22.94 -20.96 -5.73
C VAL A 320 -23.50 -21.47 -7.04
N PHE A 321 -24.11 -22.67 -7.02
CA PHE A 321 -24.75 -23.24 -8.23
C PHE A 321 -25.90 -22.37 -8.73
N GLU A 322 -26.73 -21.86 -7.82
CA GLU A 322 -27.85 -20.98 -8.18
C GLU A 322 -27.34 -19.67 -8.79
N ARG A 323 -26.27 -19.09 -8.24
CA ARG A 323 -25.66 -17.87 -8.76
C ARG A 323 -25.10 -18.08 -10.17
N LEU A 324 -24.29 -19.11 -10.39
CA LEU A 324 -23.71 -19.43 -11.70
C LEU A 324 -24.77 -19.84 -12.76
N ARG A 325 -25.91 -20.35 -12.32
CA ARG A 325 -27.03 -20.66 -13.22
C ARG A 325 -27.90 -19.45 -13.57
N SER A 326 -28.01 -18.49 -12.66
CA SER A 326 -28.82 -17.28 -12.87
C SER A 326 -28.18 -16.30 -13.85
N ASP A 327 -26.85 -16.32 -13.95
CA ASP A 327 -26.09 -15.49 -14.90
C ASP A 327 -25.11 -16.38 -15.68
N THR A 328 -25.48 -16.68 -16.93
CA THR A 328 -24.67 -17.54 -17.82
C THR A 328 -23.34 -16.90 -18.26
N ASN A 329 -23.16 -15.60 -18.05
CA ASN A 329 -21.90 -14.91 -18.35
C ASN A 329 -20.93 -14.93 -17.17
N GLN A 330 -21.40 -15.30 -15.98
CA GLN A 330 -20.60 -15.35 -14.77
C GLN A 330 -19.95 -16.72 -14.60
N THR A 331 -18.63 -16.79 -14.75
CA THR A 331 -17.83 -18.04 -14.67
C THR A 331 -17.27 -18.31 -13.27
N PHE A 332 -17.40 -17.36 -12.35
CA PHE A 332 -16.91 -17.46 -10.98
C PHE A 332 -17.78 -16.66 -10.01
N VAL A 333 -17.61 -16.91 -8.72
CA VAL A 333 -18.29 -16.19 -7.63
C VAL A 333 -17.26 -15.75 -6.60
N PRO A 334 -17.16 -14.44 -6.26
CA PRO A 334 -16.33 -13.96 -5.17
C PRO A 334 -16.84 -14.46 -3.82
N ILE A 335 -15.95 -14.87 -2.95
CA ILE A 335 -16.28 -15.35 -1.61
C ILE A 335 -15.65 -14.45 -0.57
N VAL A 336 -16.45 -14.03 0.41
CA VAL A 336 -16.02 -13.19 1.52
C VAL A 336 -16.22 -13.89 2.87
N ASP A 337 -15.43 -13.46 3.85
CA ASP A 337 -15.62 -13.88 5.24
C ASP A 337 -16.75 -13.07 5.91
N LEU A 338 -17.03 -13.38 7.19
CA LEU A 338 -18.09 -12.70 7.97
C LEU A 338 -17.84 -11.21 8.20
N MET A 339 -16.61 -10.74 7.97
CA MET A 339 -16.23 -9.32 8.07
C MET A 339 -16.24 -8.62 6.70
N GLY A 340 -16.57 -9.34 5.61
CA GLY A 340 -16.59 -8.82 4.25
C GLY A 340 -15.24 -8.79 3.54
N GLN A 341 -14.19 -9.38 4.14
CA GLN A 341 -12.89 -9.48 3.48
C GLN A 341 -12.92 -10.61 2.44
N PRO A 342 -12.38 -10.41 1.21
CA PRO A 342 -12.35 -11.45 0.21
C PRO A 342 -11.41 -12.58 0.62
N LEU A 343 -11.86 -13.81 0.37
CA LEU A 343 -11.09 -15.05 0.56
C LEU A 343 -10.54 -15.58 -0.77
N GLY A 344 -11.13 -15.17 -1.87
CA GLY A 344 -10.84 -15.63 -3.21
C GLY A 344 -12.12 -15.79 -4.03
N ILE A 345 -12.06 -16.64 -5.04
CA ILE A 345 -13.17 -16.93 -5.94
C ILE A 345 -13.46 -18.43 -5.99
N ILE A 346 -14.68 -18.80 -6.32
CA ILE A 346 -15.03 -20.16 -6.72
C ILE A 346 -15.33 -20.12 -8.21
N ARG A 347 -14.53 -20.83 -9.01
CA ARG A 347 -14.72 -20.97 -10.46
C ARG A 347 -15.75 -22.06 -10.76
N GLU A 348 -16.55 -21.87 -11.80
CA GLU A 348 -17.45 -22.91 -12.32
C GLU A 348 -16.68 -24.23 -12.60
N ALA A 349 -15.49 -24.13 -13.19
CA ALA A 349 -14.63 -25.26 -13.49
C ALA A 349 -14.32 -26.13 -12.26
N ASN A 350 -14.14 -25.52 -11.07
CA ASN A 350 -13.79 -26.23 -9.84
C ASN A 350 -14.94 -27.07 -9.29
N ILE A 351 -16.18 -26.67 -9.57
CA ILE A 351 -17.38 -27.35 -9.08
C ILE A 351 -18.09 -28.16 -10.17
N LYS A 352 -17.66 -28.02 -11.42
CA LYS A 352 -18.27 -28.65 -12.59
C LYS A 352 -18.40 -30.17 -12.44
N ASN A 353 -17.36 -30.85 -11.95
CA ASN A 353 -17.38 -32.30 -11.75
C ASN A 353 -18.46 -32.76 -10.75
N TYR A 354 -18.83 -31.89 -9.82
CA TYR A 354 -19.90 -32.15 -8.86
C TYR A 354 -21.27 -31.73 -9.41
N ALA A 355 -21.33 -30.62 -10.17
CA ALA A 355 -22.60 -30.12 -10.75
C ALA A 355 -23.21 -31.10 -11.77
N TYR A 356 -22.37 -31.78 -12.56
CA TYR A 356 -22.79 -32.69 -13.63
C TYR A 356 -22.78 -34.18 -13.23
N SER A 357 -22.32 -34.51 -12.01
CA SER A 357 -22.41 -35.87 -11.48
C SER A 357 -23.87 -36.15 -11.04
N PRO A 358 -24.45 -37.33 -11.34
CA PRO A 358 -25.79 -37.71 -10.89
C PRO A 358 -26.00 -37.60 -9.37
N PHE A 359 -24.95 -37.83 -8.61
CA PHE A 359 -24.94 -37.76 -7.12
C PHE A 359 -24.15 -36.56 -6.58
N GLY A 360 -23.63 -35.70 -7.44
CA GLY A 360 -22.69 -34.64 -7.02
C GLY A 360 -23.34 -33.60 -6.11
N LYS A 361 -24.60 -33.24 -6.34
CA LYS A 361 -25.34 -32.32 -5.47
C LYS A 361 -25.56 -32.91 -4.09
N ASP A 362 -25.93 -34.18 -4.02
CA ASP A 362 -26.17 -34.88 -2.75
C ASP A 362 -24.85 -35.08 -1.98
N LEU A 363 -23.75 -35.35 -2.69
CA LEU A 363 -22.39 -35.47 -2.12
C LEU A 363 -21.90 -34.15 -1.49
N ILE A 364 -22.16 -33.02 -2.14
CA ILE A 364 -21.76 -31.71 -1.62
C ILE A 364 -22.72 -31.23 -0.52
N SER A 365 -24.01 -31.52 -0.64
CA SER A 365 -25.04 -31.13 0.33
C SER A 365 -25.01 -31.98 1.60
N ASN A 366 -24.33 -33.13 1.57
CA ASN A 366 -24.25 -34.03 2.71
C ASN A 366 -23.22 -33.51 3.75
N LYS A 367 -23.74 -32.97 4.85
CA LYS A 367 -22.94 -32.49 5.99
C LYS A 367 -21.99 -33.55 6.58
N GLY A 368 -22.26 -34.86 6.35
CA GLY A 368 -21.44 -35.97 6.81
C GLY A 368 -20.13 -36.18 6.03
N LEU A 369 -20.04 -35.69 4.77
CA LEU A 369 -18.84 -35.82 3.94
C LEU A 369 -17.81 -34.69 4.16
N GLY A 370 -18.12 -33.70 5.00
CA GLY A 370 -17.18 -32.75 5.56
C GLY A 370 -16.60 -31.71 4.59
N ARG A 371 -17.04 -31.66 3.31
CA ARG A 371 -16.60 -30.60 2.39
C ARG A 371 -17.40 -29.33 2.61
N LYS A 372 -16.66 -28.26 2.91
CA LYS A 372 -17.22 -26.91 3.09
C LYS A 372 -16.95 -26.07 1.82
N LEU A 373 -17.68 -24.96 1.68
CA LEU A 373 -17.47 -23.99 0.59
C LEU A 373 -16.00 -23.57 0.47
N ARG A 374 -15.30 -23.47 1.59
CA ARG A 374 -13.86 -23.14 1.68
C ARG A 374 -12.96 -24.06 0.87
N ASP A 375 -13.31 -25.34 0.74
CA ASP A 375 -12.49 -26.33 0.03
C ASP A 375 -12.46 -26.12 -1.49
N PHE A 376 -13.31 -25.23 -2.02
CA PHE A 376 -13.42 -24.88 -3.44
C PHE A 376 -12.89 -23.49 -3.76
N ILE A 377 -12.49 -22.72 -2.75
CA ILE A 377 -12.00 -21.35 -2.96
C ILE A 377 -10.60 -21.41 -3.56
N VAL A 378 -10.42 -20.67 -4.64
CA VAL A 378 -9.10 -20.40 -5.24
C VAL A 378 -8.74 -18.96 -4.88
N ARG A 379 -7.52 -18.75 -4.41
CA ARG A 379 -7.03 -17.40 -4.15
C ARG A 379 -6.99 -16.60 -5.45
N CYS A 380 -7.23 -15.32 -5.33
CA CYS A 380 -7.25 -14.38 -6.43
C CYS A 380 -6.50 -13.12 -5.97
N PRO A 381 -5.73 -12.46 -6.84
CA PRO A 381 -5.09 -11.20 -6.53
C PRO A 381 -6.05 -10.18 -5.94
N ILE A 382 -5.58 -9.38 -4.99
CA ILE A 382 -6.35 -8.34 -4.30
C ILE A 382 -5.66 -6.99 -4.49
N ALA A 383 -6.43 -5.93 -4.69
CA ALA A 383 -5.94 -4.56 -4.69
C ALA A 383 -6.93 -3.61 -4.01
N GLU A 384 -6.41 -2.62 -3.29
CA GLU A 384 -7.24 -1.51 -2.78
C GLU A 384 -7.68 -0.59 -3.93
N VAL A 385 -8.87 0.00 -3.83
CA VAL A 385 -9.40 0.94 -4.84
C VAL A 385 -8.51 2.17 -5.03
N HIS A 386 -7.62 2.45 -4.07
CA HIS A 386 -6.65 3.54 -4.12
C HIS A 386 -5.29 3.12 -4.72
N THR A 387 -5.14 1.86 -5.11
CA THR A 387 -3.92 1.34 -5.73
C THR A 387 -3.70 2.01 -7.09
N SER A 388 -2.44 2.37 -7.40
CA SER A 388 -2.11 2.95 -8.70
C SER A 388 -2.35 1.96 -9.86
N VAL A 389 -2.64 2.48 -11.04
CA VAL A 389 -2.83 1.64 -12.24
C VAL A 389 -1.58 0.83 -12.55
N GLU A 390 -0.38 1.39 -12.30
CA GLU A 390 0.91 0.70 -12.47
C GLU A 390 1.02 -0.53 -11.56
N ASN A 391 0.63 -0.40 -10.30
CA ASN A 391 0.63 -1.52 -9.34
C ASN A 391 -0.43 -2.57 -9.71
N ILE A 392 -1.61 -2.16 -10.16
CA ILE A 392 -2.63 -3.08 -10.70
C ILE A 392 -2.09 -3.88 -11.89
N MET A 393 -1.36 -3.21 -12.80
CA MET A 393 -0.71 -3.89 -13.92
C MET A 393 0.35 -4.88 -13.45
N ALA A 394 1.19 -4.49 -12.48
CA ALA A 394 2.22 -5.36 -11.93
C ALA A 394 1.62 -6.60 -11.27
N ILE A 395 0.54 -6.43 -10.50
CA ILE A 395 -0.21 -7.53 -9.88
C ILE A 395 -0.81 -8.46 -10.96
N TYR A 396 -1.46 -7.90 -11.99
CA TYR A 396 -2.12 -8.72 -13.01
C TYR A 396 -1.13 -9.46 -13.93
N SER A 397 -0.01 -8.82 -14.32
CA SER A 397 0.97 -9.41 -15.23
C SER A 397 1.78 -10.55 -14.61
N GLY A 398 1.73 -10.72 -13.30
CA GLY A 398 2.44 -11.78 -12.59
C GLY A 398 1.74 -13.14 -12.59
N GLU A 399 0.47 -13.24 -13.02
CA GLU A 399 -0.30 -14.48 -12.99
C GLU A 399 -1.03 -14.71 -14.32
N GLU A 400 -0.53 -15.67 -15.10
CA GLU A 400 -1.05 -15.99 -16.46
C GLU A 400 -2.50 -16.51 -16.45
N GLU A 401 -2.97 -17.10 -15.34
CA GLU A 401 -4.32 -17.70 -15.22
C GLU A 401 -5.28 -16.86 -14.37
N ALA A 402 -4.92 -15.65 -13.97
CA ALA A 402 -5.81 -14.82 -13.15
C ALA A 402 -7.04 -14.38 -13.96
N GLU A 403 -8.23 -14.67 -13.45
CA GLU A 403 -9.52 -14.15 -13.98
C GLU A 403 -9.56 -12.61 -13.92
N GLY A 404 -8.83 -12.03 -12.95
CA GLY A 404 -8.74 -10.61 -12.68
C GLY A 404 -8.29 -10.33 -11.25
N ILE A 405 -8.69 -9.19 -10.72
CA ILE A 405 -8.29 -8.68 -9.40
C ILE A 405 -9.55 -8.37 -8.57
N LEU A 406 -9.60 -8.87 -7.34
CA LEU A 406 -10.61 -8.50 -6.35
C LEU A 406 -10.30 -7.11 -5.79
N LEU A 407 -11.22 -6.17 -5.94
CA LEU A 407 -11.08 -4.83 -5.38
C LEU A 407 -11.65 -4.77 -3.97
N VAL A 408 -10.90 -4.10 -3.10
CA VAL A 408 -11.31 -3.86 -1.72
C VAL A 408 -11.27 -2.36 -1.40
N GLU A 409 -12.13 -1.95 -0.47
CA GLU A 409 -12.08 -0.66 0.17
C GLU A 409 -12.10 -0.89 1.68
N GLN A 410 -11.08 -0.39 2.39
CA GLN A 410 -10.88 -0.69 3.82
C GLN A 410 -10.88 -2.20 4.11
N MET A 411 -10.21 -2.97 3.27
CA MET A 411 -10.13 -4.45 3.32
C MET A 411 -11.47 -5.17 3.12
N ARG A 412 -12.54 -4.50 2.72
CA ARG A 412 -13.82 -5.11 2.37
C ARG A 412 -13.98 -5.18 0.86
N TYR A 413 -14.50 -6.28 0.37
CA TYR A 413 -14.77 -6.47 -1.04
C TYR A 413 -15.80 -5.44 -1.55
N VAL A 414 -15.47 -4.79 -2.66
CA VAL A 414 -16.35 -3.81 -3.31
C VAL A 414 -16.64 -4.12 -4.78
N GLY A 415 -15.80 -4.94 -5.44
CA GLY A 415 -15.99 -5.29 -6.83
C GLY A 415 -14.82 -6.06 -7.42
N PHE A 416 -14.82 -6.21 -8.74
CA PHE A 416 -13.86 -7.01 -9.48
C PHE A 416 -13.35 -6.26 -10.71
N LEU A 417 -12.09 -6.40 -11.03
CA LEU A 417 -11.51 -5.98 -12.30
C LEU A 417 -11.17 -7.21 -13.13
N SER A 418 -11.96 -7.50 -14.14
CA SER A 418 -11.61 -8.54 -15.11
C SER A 418 -10.41 -8.14 -15.96
N ALA A 419 -9.77 -9.10 -16.64
CA ALA A 419 -8.74 -8.84 -17.63
C ALA A 419 -9.14 -7.74 -18.63
N ARG A 420 -10.39 -7.76 -19.08
CA ARG A 420 -10.96 -6.77 -19.99
C ARG A 420 -11.06 -5.38 -19.37
N SER A 421 -11.49 -5.31 -18.12
CA SER A 421 -11.59 -4.05 -17.38
C SER A 421 -10.21 -3.46 -17.10
N ILE A 422 -9.21 -4.28 -16.77
CA ILE A 422 -7.82 -3.86 -16.57
C ILE A 422 -7.25 -3.23 -17.85
N ILE A 423 -7.45 -3.87 -19.02
CA ILE A 423 -7.02 -3.32 -20.31
C ILE A 423 -7.68 -1.95 -20.57
N ARG A 424 -8.96 -1.78 -20.22
CA ARG A 424 -9.64 -0.50 -20.36
C ARG A 424 -9.08 0.56 -19.43
N VAL A 425 -8.82 0.24 -18.16
CA VAL A 425 -8.17 1.13 -17.19
C VAL A 425 -6.84 1.65 -17.73
N ILE A 426 -6.00 0.74 -18.26
CA ILE A 426 -4.71 1.09 -18.86
C ILE A 426 -4.89 2.02 -20.06
N ASN A 427 -5.81 1.69 -20.97
CA ASN A 427 -6.06 2.49 -22.16
C ASN A 427 -6.59 3.89 -21.81
N GLU A 428 -7.51 3.99 -20.86
CA GLU A 428 -8.03 5.29 -20.41
C GLU A 428 -6.95 6.16 -19.77
N LYS A 429 -6.09 5.56 -18.93
CA LYS A 429 -4.94 6.28 -18.36
C LYS A 429 -3.97 6.77 -19.44
N ASN A 430 -3.60 5.90 -20.38
CA ASN A 430 -2.73 6.26 -21.49
C ASN A 430 -3.35 7.38 -22.36
N LEU A 431 -4.65 7.31 -22.62
CA LEU A 431 -5.37 8.35 -23.37
C LEU A 431 -5.43 9.67 -22.60
N ALA A 432 -5.66 9.64 -21.28
CA ALA A 432 -5.65 10.82 -20.44
C ALA A 432 -4.27 11.49 -20.44
N GLN A 433 -3.21 10.71 -20.27
CA GLN A 433 -1.82 11.20 -20.33
C GLN A 433 -1.47 11.75 -21.73
N ALA A 434 -1.86 11.04 -22.80
CA ALA A 434 -1.59 11.49 -24.17
C ALA A 434 -2.36 12.76 -24.54
N ARG A 435 -3.57 12.96 -24.01
CA ARG A 435 -4.37 14.17 -24.23
C ARG A 435 -3.78 15.40 -23.56
N ASP A 436 -3.13 15.22 -22.43
CA ASP A 436 -2.59 16.33 -21.63
C ASP A 436 -1.10 16.61 -21.89
N GLN A 437 -0.43 15.81 -22.72
CA GLN A 437 0.93 16.11 -23.17
C GLN A 437 0.92 17.00 -24.41
N ASN A 438 1.85 17.95 -24.46
CA ASN A 438 2.07 18.72 -25.68
C ASN A 438 2.49 17.78 -26.83
N PRO A 439 1.82 17.81 -27.98
CA PRO A 439 2.07 16.86 -29.09
C PRO A 439 3.49 16.94 -29.67
N LEU A 440 4.11 18.13 -29.62
CA LEU A 440 5.45 18.38 -30.19
C LEU A 440 6.55 17.96 -29.22
N THR A 441 6.50 18.47 -27.98
CA THR A 441 7.59 18.29 -27.01
C THR A 441 7.40 17.09 -26.08
N LYS A 442 6.18 16.54 -25.98
CA LYS A 442 5.81 15.50 -25.03
C LYS A 442 5.99 15.90 -23.55
N LEU A 443 6.13 17.20 -23.29
CA LEU A 443 6.07 17.73 -21.92
C LEU A 443 4.62 17.82 -21.45
N PRO A 444 4.37 17.72 -20.11
CA PRO A 444 3.09 17.98 -19.50
C PRO A 444 2.43 19.26 -19.98
N GLY A 445 1.14 19.20 -20.27
CA GLY A 445 0.32 20.31 -20.73
C GLY A 445 -0.38 21.05 -19.58
N ASN A 446 -1.36 21.88 -19.94
CA ASN A 446 -2.02 22.82 -19.03
C ASN A 446 -2.73 22.15 -17.85
N ALA A 447 -3.37 20.97 -18.04
CA ALA A 447 -4.08 20.31 -16.95
C ALA A 447 -3.10 19.79 -15.88
N LEU A 448 -1.97 19.19 -16.29
CA LEU A 448 -0.93 18.75 -15.37
C LEU A 448 -0.17 19.92 -14.72
N ILE A 449 0.06 21.03 -15.45
CA ILE A 449 0.64 22.25 -14.89
C ILE A 449 -0.27 22.80 -13.77
N ASN A 450 -1.56 22.95 -14.03
CA ASN A 450 -2.52 23.46 -13.05
C ASN A 450 -2.65 22.50 -11.84
N ALA A 451 -2.65 21.20 -12.09
CA ALA A 451 -2.61 20.21 -11.03
C ALA A 451 -1.36 20.38 -10.17
N PHE A 452 -0.16 20.46 -10.76
CA PHE A 452 1.08 20.68 -10.02
C PHE A 452 1.06 21.97 -9.19
N VAL A 453 0.57 23.09 -9.74
CA VAL A 453 0.48 24.36 -9.00
C VAL A 453 -0.51 24.27 -7.84
N ASN A 454 -1.72 23.77 -8.07
CA ASN A 454 -2.71 23.58 -6.98
C ASN A 454 -2.14 22.76 -5.84
N ASP A 455 -1.43 21.72 -6.18
CA ASP A 455 -0.86 20.79 -5.25
C ASP A 455 0.25 21.40 -4.42
N SER A 456 1.15 22.12 -5.11
CA SER A 456 2.24 22.82 -4.45
C SER A 456 1.77 23.89 -3.48
N LEU A 457 0.62 24.52 -3.72
CA LEU A 457 0.03 25.51 -2.81
C LEU A 457 -0.59 24.89 -1.55
N THR A 458 -0.91 23.60 -1.56
CA THR A 458 -1.46 22.91 -0.38
C THR A 458 -0.39 22.39 0.58
N LEU A 459 0.90 22.33 0.17
CA LEU A 459 2.00 21.89 1.03
C LEU A 459 2.56 23.07 1.84
N ALA A 460 2.39 22.99 3.15
CA ALA A 460 2.86 24.02 4.08
C ALA A 460 4.36 23.94 4.40
N GLU A 461 5.04 22.84 4.06
CA GLU A 461 6.39 22.52 4.55
C GLU A 461 7.53 22.70 3.53
N GLU A 462 7.21 22.92 2.26
CA GLU A 462 8.21 23.10 1.20
C GLU A 462 8.03 24.45 0.47
N SER A 463 9.15 25.08 0.08
CA SER A 463 9.12 26.24 -0.79
C SER A 463 8.95 25.82 -2.25
N PHE A 464 8.11 26.54 -2.99
CA PHE A 464 7.90 26.32 -4.41
C PHE A 464 8.23 27.59 -5.18
N VAL A 465 8.91 27.43 -6.30
CA VAL A 465 9.17 28.52 -7.23
C VAL A 465 8.67 28.13 -8.61
N TYR A 466 7.87 29.02 -9.21
CA TYR A 466 7.29 28.81 -10.52
C TYR A 466 7.95 29.74 -11.54
N ALA A 467 8.48 29.21 -12.60
CA ALA A 467 9.04 29.97 -13.71
C ALA A 467 8.18 29.76 -14.96
N TYR A 468 7.69 30.85 -15.51
CA TYR A 468 7.06 30.90 -16.82
C TYR A 468 8.08 31.45 -17.81
N VAL A 469 8.30 30.73 -18.89
CA VAL A 469 9.26 31.11 -19.96
C VAL A 469 8.54 31.32 -21.26
N ASP A 470 8.88 32.41 -21.96
CA ASP A 470 8.28 32.84 -23.24
C ASP A 470 9.42 33.20 -24.20
N PHE A 471 9.35 32.78 -25.46
CA PHE A 471 10.38 33.12 -26.44
C PHE A 471 10.29 34.57 -26.90
N ASP A 472 11.44 35.23 -26.93
CA ASP A 472 11.55 36.57 -27.48
C ASP A 472 11.68 36.50 -29.00
N ASN A 473 10.88 37.30 -29.72
CA ASN A 473 10.90 37.42 -31.17
C ASN A 473 10.59 36.15 -31.98
N PHE A 474 9.85 35.20 -31.37
CA PHE A 474 9.53 33.93 -32.02
C PHE A 474 8.68 34.08 -33.28
N LYS A 475 7.69 35.00 -33.28
CA LYS A 475 6.88 35.27 -34.46
C LYS A 475 7.71 35.80 -35.64
N PRO A 476 8.54 36.88 -35.51
CA PRO A 476 9.45 37.34 -36.58
C PRO A 476 10.39 36.24 -37.08
N PHE A 477 10.84 35.37 -36.20
CA PHE A 477 11.67 34.21 -36.57
C PHE A 477 10.89 33.24 -37.47
N ASN A 478 9.67 32.84 -37.06
CA ASN A 478 8.81 31.96 -37.86
C ASN A 478 8.43 32.56 -39.21
N ASP A 479 8.12 33.85 -39.24
CA ASP A 479 7.73 34.57 -40.47
C ASP A 479 8.90 34.59 -41.49
N LYS A 480 10.15 34.64 -41.00
CA LYS A 480 11.35 34.66 -41.87
C LYS A 480 11.86 33.27 -42.24
N TYR A 481 11.94 32.35 -41.28
CA TYR A 481 12.60 31.05 -41.45
C TYR A 481 11.61 29.88 -41.53
N GLY A 482 10.32 30.11 -41.31
CA GLY A 482 9.25 29.12 -41.40
C GLY A 482 9.03 28.31 -40.12
N PHE A 483 7.81 27.81 -39.96
CA PHE A 483 7.35 27.07 -38.77
C PHE A 483 8.18 25.84 -38.48
N ARG A 484 8.76 25.18 -39.49
CA ARG A 484 9.60 23.99 -39.27
C ARG A 484 10.86 24.28 -38.46
N LEU A 485 11.47 25.46 -38.62
CA LEU A 485 12.59 25.88 -37.79
C LEU A 485 12.11 26.36 -36.42
N GLY A 486 10.91 26.96 -36.33
CA GLY A 486 10.27 27.28 -35.07
C GLY A 486 10.03 26.02 -34.21
N ASP A 487 9.48 24.95 -34.78
CA ASP A 487 9.29 23.68 -34.11
C ASP A 487 10.62 23.09 -33.60
N ARG A 488 11.71 23.22 -34.36
CA ARG A 488 13.04 22.81 -33.93
C ARG A 488 13.56 23.64 -32.76
N ALA A 489 13.27 24.94 -32.70
CA ALA A 489 13.63 25.80 -31.58
C ALA A 489 12.85 25.41 -30.30
N ILE A 490 11.56 25.10 -30.44
CA ILE A 490 10.71 24.59 -29.36
C ILE A 490 11.26 23.25 -28.82
N LEU A 491 11.60 22.31 -29.70
CA LEU A 491 12.18 21.01 -29.31
C LEU A 491 13.54 21.18 -28.63
N LEU A 492 14.42 22.04 -29.15
CA LEU A 492 15.71 22.36 -28.55
C LEU A 492 15.52 22.86 -27.12
N PHE A 493 14.60 23.80 -26.88
CA PHE A 493 14.35 24.32 -25.54
C PHE A 493 13.84 23.24 -24.58
N ALA A 494 12.90 22.41 -25.03
CA ALA A 494 12.39 21.29 -24.24
C ALA A 494 13.50 20.27 -23.88
N GLU A 495 14.42 20.00 -24.79
CA GLU A 495 15.58 19.13 -24.53
C GLU A 495 16.56 19.76 -23.53
N LEU A 496 16.82 21.07 -23.64
CA LEU A 496 17.65 21.81 -22.69
C LEU A 496 17.02 21.80 -21.29
N MET A 497 15.71 21.99 -21.17
CA MET A 497 14.99 21.85 -19.89
C MET A 497 15.24 20.47 -19.27
N ARG A 498 15.00 19.38 -20.02
CA ARG A 498 15.20 18.02 -19.52
C ARG A 498 16.64 17.72 -19.12
N LYS A 499 17.60 18.30 -19.80
CA LYS A 499 19.03 18.04 -19.59
C LYS A 499 19.62 18.82 -18.41
N ARG A 500 19.08 20.03 -18.13
CA ARG A 500 19.68 20.97 -17.20
C ARG A 500 18.90 21.17 -15.91
N ILE A 501 17.63 20.91 -15.94
CA ILE A 501 16.76 20.98 -14.76
C ILE A 501 16.68 19.57 -14.16
N GLU A 502 16.92 19.47 -12.86
CA GLU A 502 16.95 18.19 -12.15
C GLU A 502 15.58 17.48 -12.19
N PRO A 503 15.56 16.13 -12.23
CA PRO A 503 14.33 15.34 -12.40
C PRO A 503 13.26 15.54 -11.30
N GLN A 504 13.63 16.07 -10.14
CA GLN A 504 12.70 16.36 -9.04
C GLN A 504 11.80 17.56 -9.33
N HIS A 505 12.17 18.40 -10.29
CA HIS A 505 11.41 19.59 -10.66
C HIS A 505 10.41 19.28 -11.77
N PHE A 506 9.32 20.02 -11.79
CA PHE A 506 8.26 19.83 -12.77
C PHE A 506 8.56 20.65 -14.04
N LEU A 507 8.45 20.01 -15.20
CA LEU A 507 8.61 20.63 -16.51
C LEU A 507 7.29 20.56 -17.30
N GLY A 508 6.83 21.69 -17.84
CA GLY A 508 5.59 21.79 -18.60
C GLY A 508 5.75 22.60 -19.90
N HIS A 509 4.85 22.34 -20.86
CA HIS A 509 4.73 23.12 -22.10
C HIS A 509 3.29 23.59 -22.27
N ILE A 510 3.06 24.87 -22.05
CA ILE A 510 1.74 25.49 -22.06
C ILE A 510 1.16 25.50 -23.48
N GLY A 511 1.99 25.87 -24.46
CA GLY A 511 1.63 25.89 -25.89
C GLY A 511 2.42 26.94 -26.68
N GLY A 512 2.64 26.68 -27.96
CA GLY A 512 3.42 27.60 -28.82
C GLY A 512 4.86 27.73 -28.32
N ASP A 513 5.24 28.91 -27.89
CA ASP A 513 6.54 29.30 -27.35
C ASP A 513 6.58 29.46 -25.82
N ASP A 514 5.51 29.03 -25.15
CA ASP A 514 5.32 29.19 -23.70
C ASP A 514 5.63 27.91 -22.92
N PHE A 515 6.55 27.98 -21.95
CA PHE A 515 6.97 26.87 -21.11
C PHE A 515 6.79 27.16 -19.62
N PHE A 516 6.77 26.11 -18.81
CA PHE A 516 6.61 26.17 -17.37
C PHE A 516 7.64 25.29 -16.67
N ILE A 517 8.23 25.82 -15.57
CA ILE A 517 9.11 25.06 -14.67
C ILE A 517 8.59 25.25 -13.25
N GLY A 518 8.34 24.16 -12.54
CA GLY A 518 7.98 24.16 -11.13
C GLY A 518 9.11 23.60 -10.28
N PHE A 519 9.83 24.46 -9.58
CA PHE A 519 10.92 24.07 -8.68
C PHE A 519 10.38 23.64 -7.32
N VAL A 520 10.90 22.56 -6.78
CA VAL A 520 10.51 21.96 -5.50
C VAL A 520 11.68 22.00 -4.54
N GLY A 521 11.47 22.52 -3.32
CA GLY A 521 12.49 22.52 -2.26
C GLY A 521 13.68 23.43 -2.49
N VAL A 522 13.60 24.39 -3.43
CA VAL A 522 14.65 25.38 -3.69
C VAL A 522 14.10 26.79 -3.49
N GLY A 523 14.95 27.71 -3.03
CA GLY A 523 14.59 29.11 -2.89
C GLY A 523 14.72 29.90 -4.18
N LEU A 524 14.14 31.13 -4.19
CA LEU A 524 14.08 32.02 -5.35
C LEU A 524 15.43 32.23 -6.03
N ALA A 525 16.48 32.51 -5.29
CA ALA A 525 17.81 32.81 -5.84
C ALA A 525 18.43 31.63 -6.62
N GLU A 526 18.23 30.40 -6.16
CA GLU A 526 18.71 29.20 -6.85
C GLU A 526 17.88 28.91 -8.09
N ALA A 527 16.55 29.06 -8.03
CA ALA A 527 15.68 28.93 -9.20
C ALA A 527 16.03 29.98 -10.28
N GLU A 528 16.26 31.24 -9.88
CA GLU A 528 16.70 32.30 -10.79
C GLU A 528 18.03 31.95 -11.50
N ARG A 529 19.00 31.42 -10.75
CA ARG A 529 20.29 31.02 -11.29
C ARG A 529 20.12 29.93 -12.36
N GLN A 530 19.34 28.88 -12.06
CA GLN A 530 19.11 27.77 -13.00
C GLN A 530 18.36 28.23 -14.24
N VAL A 531 17.34 29.08 -14.07
CA VAL A 531 16.60 29.66 -15.21
C VAL A 531 17.51 30.55 -16.05
N ALA A 532 18.33 31.43 -15.44
CA ALA A 532 19.25 32.31 -16.17
C ALA A 532 20.27 31.51 -17.00
N GLU A 533 20.82 30.44 -16.44
CA GLU A 533 21.72 29.53 -17.16
C GLU A 533 21.01 28.85 -18.34
N LEU A 534 19.77 28.37 -18.16
CA LEU A 534 18.98 27.77 -19.22
C LEU A 534 18.73 28.76 -20.36
N LEU A 535 18.33 30.00 -20.05
CA LEU A 535 18.09 31.05 -21.02
C LEU A 535 19.36 31.43 -21.79
N ALA A 536 20.50 31.51 -21.12
CA ALA A 536 21.80 31.84 -21.74
C ALA A 536 22.24 30.76 -22.73
N VAL A 537 22.10 29.49 -22.35
CA VAL A 537 22.45 28.35 -23.22
C VAL A 537 21.50 28.33 -24.44
N PHE A 538 20.19 28.47 -24.21
CA PHE A 538 19.23 28.48 -25.30
C PHE A 538 19.55 29.60 -26.33
N ARG A 539 19.88 30.79 -25.85
CA ARG A 539 20.27 31.90 -26.73
C ARG A 539 21.47 31.53 -27.62
N GLY A 540 22.53 30.92 -27.01
CA GLY A 540 23.71 30.51 -27.77
C GLY A 540 23.41 29.41 -28.79
N ASP A 541 22.65 28.39 -28.39
CA ASP A 541 22.30 27.27 -29.27
C ASP A 541 21.34 27.67 -30.38
N ALA A 542 20.41 28.62 -30.12
CA ALA A 542 19.46 29.15 -31.09
C ALA A 542 20.12 29.95 -32.22
N GLU A 543 21.33 30.51 -32.01
CA GLU A 543 22.11 31.15 -33.08
C GLU A 543 22.38 30.21 -34.25
N SER A 544 22.47 28.89 -34.00
CA SER A 544 22.70 27.89 -35.03
C SER A 544 21.56 27.81 -36.10
N PHE A 545 20.38 28.33 -35.79
CA PHE A 545 19.24 28.37 -36.74
C PHE A 545 19.33 29.49 -37.75
N TYR A 546 20.25 30.44 -37.59
CA TYR A 546 20.39 31.62 -38.42
C TYR A 546 21.49 31.46 -39.48
N ASP A 547 21.33 32.15 -40.60
CA ASP A 547 22.38 32.32 -41.58
C ASP A 547 23.58 33.14 -41.04
N ALA A 548 24.69 33.11 -41.76
CA ALA A 548 25.94 33.78 -41.33
C ALA A 548 25.78 35.30 -41.20
N ASP A 549 24.98 35.89 -42.06
CA ASP A 549 24.79 37.35 -42.09
C ASP A 549 23.95 37.81 -40.90
N ALA A 550 22.86 37.12 -40.59
CA ALA A 550 22.04 37.39 -39.42
C ALA A 550 22.79 37.18 -38.09
N ARG A 551 23.65 36.15 -38.03
CA ARG A 551 24.51 35.92 -36.88
C ARG A 551 25.55 37.04 -36.68
N ALA A 552 26.18 37.45 -37.74
CA ALA A 552 27.18 38.53 -37.69
C ALA A 552 26.53 39.89 -37.34
N ALA A 553 25.31 40.14 -37.80
CA ALA A 553 24.57 41.37 -37.53
C ALA A 553 23.94 41.37 -36.11
N GLY A 554 23.64 40.20 -35.54
CA GLY A 554 22.95 40.06 -34.25
C GLY A 554 21.44 40.36 -34.32
N PHE A 555 20.87 40.53 -35.50
CA PHE A 555 19.45 40.79 -35.72
C PHE A 555 18.96 40.26 -37.06
N ILE A 556 17.64 40.17 -37.20
CA ILE A 556 16.96 39.93 -38.48
C ILE A 556 16.03 41.09 -38.82
N THR A 557 15.84 41.35 -40.10
CA THR A 557 14.81 42.28 -40.57
C THR A 557 13.56 41.47 -40.95
N ALA A 558 12.44 41.79 -40.31
CA ALA A 558 11.14 41.17 -40.54
C ALA A 558 10.02 42.21 -40.38
N GLN A 559 8.79 41.87 -40.76
CA GLN A 559 7.64 42.75 -40.57
C GLN A 559 7.14 42.66 -39.10
N ASP A 560 6.81 43.81 -38.53
CA ASP A 560 6.11 43.85 -37.23
C ASP A 560 4.60 43.56 -37.41
N ARG A 561 3.85 43.63 -36.32
CA ARG A 561 2.39 43.36 -36.33
C ARG A 561 1.59 44.37 -37.14
N GLU A 562 2.17 45.48 -37.46
CA GLU A 562 1.59 46.58 -38.25
C GLU A 562 2.03 46.54 -39.73
N GLY A 563 2.90 45.56 -40.10
CA GLY A 563 3.40 45.37 -41.46
C GLY A 563 4.65 46.21 -41.79
N ASN A 564 5.22 46.93 -40.81
CA ASN A 564 6.43 47.73 -41.02
C ASN A 564 7.69 46.88 -40.91
N LEU A 565 8.68 47.11 -41.77
CA LEU A 565 9.99 46.48 -41.65
C LEU A 565 10.73 46.99 -40.42
N LYS A 566 11.10 46.09 -39.55
CA LYS A 566 11.81 46.37 -38.28
C LYS A 566 12.93 45.36 -38.07
N GLN A 567 13.97 45.80 -37.36
CA GLN A 567 15.05 44.93 -36.90
C GLN A 567 14.66 44.27 -35.59
N PHE A 568 14.74 42.96 -35.56
CA PHE A 568 14.47 42.15 -34.39
C PHE A 568 15.75 41.44 -33.95
N PRO A 569 16.14 41.50 -32.66
CA PRO A 569 17.21 40.68 -32.13
C PRO A 569 17.02 39.20 -32.43
N LEU A 570 18.08 38.41 -32.41
CA LEU A 570 18.00 36.97 -32.57
C LEU A 570 17.11 36.35 -31.51
N LEU A 571 16.62 35.15 -31.79
CA LEU A 571 15.74 34.37 -30.89
C LEU A 571 16.39 34.17 -29.54
N GLY A 572 15.69 34.47 -28.49
CA GLY A 572 16.03 34.20 -27.13
C GLY A 572 14.77 33.82 -26.34
N ALA A 573 14.86 33.78 -25.04
CA ALA A 573 13.72 33.59 -24.18
C ALA A 573 13.84 34.48 -22.94
N SER A 574 12.71 34.78 -22.34
CA SER A 574 12.60 35.56 -21.10
C SER A 574 11.73 34.82 -20.11
N ALA A 575 12.01 34.97 -18.79
CA ALA A 575 11.32 34.25 -17.76
C ALA A 575 10.76 35.16 -16.65
N ALA A 576 9.53 34.87 -16.24
CA ALA A 576 8.90 35.42 -15.05
C ALA A 576 8.95 34.35 -13.94
N VAL A 577 9.56 34.66 -12.80
CA VAL A 577 9.78 33.73 -11.70
C VAL A 577 9.04 34.20 -10.45
N VAL A 578 8.23 33.32 -9.85
CA VAL A 578 7.40 33.64 -8.68
C VAL A 578 7.64 32.61 -7.59
N GLU A 579 8.05 33.05 -6.41
CA GLU A 579 8.17 32.19 -5.23
C GLU A 579 6.86 32.22 -4.42
N ALA A 580 6.37 31.01 -4.07
CA ALA A 580 5.35 30.84 -3.05
C ALA A 580 6.04 30.43 -1.74
N PRO A 581 6.20 31.34 -0.75
CA PRO A 581 6.92 31.05 0.47
C PRO A 581 6.16 30.07 1.37
N LEU A 582 6.92 29.40 2.23
CA LEU A 582 6.44 28.45 3.23
C LEU A 582 5.27 28.99 4.09
N GLY A 583 4.30 28.13 4.39
CA GLY A 583 3.28 28.41 5.39
C GLY A 583 2.06 29.21 4.90
N ARG A 584 1.74 29.23 3.62
CA ARG A 584 0.59 29.97 3.07
C ARG A 584 -0.57 29.08 2.62
N PRO A 585 -1.65 28.98 3.39
CA PRO A 585 -2.85 28.22 2.99
C PRO A 585 -3.82 28.95 2.04
N ALA A 586 -3.53 30.20 1.62
CA ALA A 586 -4.52 31.04 0.94
C ALA A 586 -4.17 31.48 -0.50
N ALA A 587 -2.99 31.15 -1.05
CA ALA A 587 -2.65 31.48 -2.42
C ALA A 587 -3.37 30.56 -3.42
N THR A 588 -3.89 31.11 -4.50
CA THR A 588 -4.57 30.38 -5.58
C THR A 588 -3.72 30.32 -6.84
N VAL A 589 -4.07 29.42 -7.77
CA VAL A 589 -3.46 29.37 -9.13
C VAL A 589 -3.63 30.71 -9.84
N ASP A 590 -4.76 31.39 -9.60
CA ASP A 590 -5.04 32.68 -10.22
C ASP A 590 -4.11 33.78 -9.69
N ASP A 591 -3.74 33.76 -8.43
CA ASP A 591 -2.77 34.71 -7.84
C ASP A 591 -1.38 34.56 -8.46
N ILE A 592 -0.92 33.30 -8.63
CA ILE A 592 0.35 33.00 -9.31
C ILE A 592 0.30 33.48 -10.77
N SER A 593 -0.79 33.16 -11.47
CA SER A 593 -0.99 33.53 -12.88
C SER A 593 -1.01 35.04 -13.05
N ALA A 594 -1.70 35.77 -12.16
CA ALA A 594 -1.74 37.23 -12.16
C ALA A 594 -0.35 37.83 -11.90
N ARG A 595 0.42 37.26 -10.94
CA ARG A 595 1.78 37.74 -10.65
C ARG A 595 2.74 37.47 -11.81
N ILE A 596 2.68 36.30 -12.43
CA ILE A 596 3.44 35.97 -13.65
C ILE A 596 3.13 36.98 -14.78
N ALA A 597 1.85 37.31 -14.99
CA ALA A 597 1.44 38.24 -16.03
C ALA A 597 2.04 39.66 -15.83
N LEU A 598 2.13 40.13 -14.59
CA LEU A 598 2.78 41.38 -14.24
C LEU A 598 4.29 41.38 -14.50
N LEU A 599 4.96 40.23 -14.36
CA LEU A 599 6.41 40.09 -14.51
C LEU A 599 6.86 39.87 -15.97
N LYS A 600 5.97 39.45 -16.90
CA LYS A 600 6.34 39.16 -18.31
C LYS A 600 6.99 40.36 -19.00
N LYS A 601 6.42 41.55 -18.85
CA LYS A 601 6.95 42.75 -19.49
C LYS A 601 8.28 43.22 -18.87
N PRO A 602 8.43 43.30 -17.55
CA PRO A 602 9.73 43.50 -16.88
C PRO A 602 10.80 42.51 -17.32
N ALA A 603 10.48 41.19 -17.38
CA ALA A 603 11.41 40.16 -17.80
C ALA A 603 11.95 40.38 -19.21
N LYS A 604 11.08 40.69 -20.20
CA LYS A 604 11.49 40.99 -21.58
C LYS A 604 12.44 42.19 -21.68
N ASN A 605 12.25 43.18 -20.82
CA ASN A 605 13.05 44.42 -20.82
C ASN A 605 14.30 44.35 -19.93
N SER A 606 14.43 43.33 -19.09
CA SER A 606 15.59 43.11 -18.24
C SER A 606 16.83 42.72 -19.03
N PRO A 607 18.03 43.18 -18.66
CA PRO A 607 19.28 42.72 -19.27
C PRO A 607 19.52 41.22 -19.08
N THR A 608 19.06 40.66 -17.99
CA THR A 608 19.17 39.23 -17.67
C THR A 608 18.05 38.41 -18.29
N LYS A 609 17.05 39.05 -18.92
CA LYS A 609 15.84 38.38 -19.43
C LYS A 609 15.04 37.65 -18.36
N LEU A 610 15.16 38.10 -17.12
CA LEU A 610 14.49 37.51 -15.96
C LEU A 610 13.88 38.62 -15.10
N ALA A 611 12.69 38.38 -14.58
CA ALA A 611 12.07 39.19 -13.54
C ALA A 611 11.43 38.23 -12.52
N SER A 612 11.59 38.54 -11.25
CA SER A 612 11.12 37.70 -10.16
C SER A 612 10.33 38.48 -9.11
N ALA A 613 9.52 37.76 -8.38
CA ALA A 613 8.83 38.28 -7.19
C ALA A 613 8.52 37.15 -6.20
N VAL A 614 8.41 37.52 -4.94
CA VAL A 614 7.80 36.69 -3.92
C VAL A 614 6.31 37.04 -3.85
N LEU A 615 5.42 36.06 -3.69
CA LEU A 615 4.00 36.29 -3.44
C LEU A 615 3.85 37.00 -2.07
N GLU A 616 3.47 38.28 -2.10
CA GLU A 616 3.25 39.08 -0.89
C GLU A 616 1.92 38.70 -0.19
N GLN A 617 1.85 38.95 1.12
CA GLN A 617 0.59 38.86 1.86
C GLN A 617 -0.35 39.98 1.43
N TYR A 618 -1.57 39.61 1.03
CA TYR A 618 -2.71 40.52 1.06
C TYR A 618 -3.52 40.34 2.34
#